data_4413f8410b5454c9dfc0f8687e71f5b2
#
_entry.id   4413f8410b5454c9dfc0f8687e71f5b2
#
_cell.length_a   1.000
_cell.length_b   1.000
_cell.length_c   1.000
_cell.angle_alpha   90.00
_cell.angle_beta   90.00
_cell.angle_gamma   90.00
#
_symmetry.space_group_name_H-M   'P 1'
#
loop_
_entity.id
_entity.type
_entity.pdbx_description
1 polymer ?
#
loop_
_entity_poly.entity_id
_entity_poly.type
_entity_poly.pdbx_seq_one_letter_code
_entity_poly.pdbx_strand_id
1 'polypeptide(L)'
;MTKERPPYRDRIVQDPDILFGKPVVRGTRIPVELVLAKLAHNPDLEDLFADYPRLTIDDVRACLDYARVLVERTRKPRKRGSPAPPSEAA
;
A
#
# COMPACT_ATOMS: atom_id res chain seq x y z
N MET A 1 -21.48 8.09 -12.15
CA MET A 1 -21.19 7.74 -11.94
C MET A 1 -20.33 7.10 -12.11
N THR A 2 -19.91 7.09 -12.07
CA THR A 2 -19.09 6.63 -12.41
C THR A 2 -18.48 5.86 -11.58
N LYS A 3 -18.17 5.07 -11.66
CA LYS A 3 -17.68 4.36 -10.96
C LYS A 3 -16.39 4.52 -10.96
N GLU A 4 -15.77 4.91 -10.26
CA GLU A 4 -14.53 5.07 -10.30
C GLU A 4 -13.82 3.95 -9.81
N ARG A 5 -12.82 3.48 -10.32
CA ARG A 5 -12.05 2.44 -9.91
C ARG A 5 -11.09 2.91 -8.91
N PRO A 6 -10.73 2.17 -7.89
CA PRO A 6 -9.66 2.57 -6.99
C PRO A 6 -8.39 2.79 -7.77
N PRO A 7 -7.62 3.78 -7.43
CA PRO A 7 -6.39 4.05 -8.17
C PRO A 7 -5.43 2.89 -8.21
N TYR A 8 -5.37 2.08 -7.18
CA TYR A 8 -4.41 0.99 -7.19
C TYR A 8 -4.72 -0.06 -8.22
N ARG A 9 -5.97 -0.13 -8.69
CA ARG A 9 -6.31 -1.13 -9.65
C ARG A 9 -5.50 -1.03 -10.88
N ASP A 10 -5.14 0.15 -11.29
CA ASP A 10 -4.39 0.31 -12.51
C ASP A 10 -2.92 0.39 -12.29
N ARG A 11 -2.48 0.63 -11.07
CA ARG A 11 -1.07 0.87 -10.83
C ARG A 11 -0.39 -0.18 -10.01
N ILE A 12 -1.13 -1.07 -9.37
CA ILE A 12 -0.54 -2.11 -8.55
C ILE A 12 -0.82 -3.45 -9.20
N VAL A 13 0.22 -4.21 -9.43
CA VAL A 13 0.07 -5.52 -10.05
C VAL A 13 0.64 -6.59 -9.16
N GLN A 14 0.07 -7.76 -9.23
CA GLN A 14 0.57 -8.91 -8.52
C GLN A 14 0.76 -10.02 -9.54
N ASP A 15 1.96 -10.27 -9.89
CA ASP A 15 2.28 -11.26 -10.91
C ASP A 15 3.19 -12.28 -10.25
N PRO A 16 2.84 -13.56 -10.28
CA PRO A 16 3.67 -14.58 -9.62
C PRO A 16 5.10 -14.58 -10.12
N ASP A 17 5.32 -14.09 -11.33
CA ASP A 17 6.68 -14.06 -11.86
C ASP A 17 7.44 -12.84 -11.41
N ILE A 18 6.82 -11.92 -10.70
CA ILE A 18 7.50 -10.74 -10.23
C ILE A 18 7.49 -10.75 -8.72
N LEU A 19 8.64 -10.89 -8.13
CA LEU A 19 8.78 -10.87 -6.67
C LEU A 19 7.80 -11.83 -5.99
N PHE A 20 7.63 -12.98 -6.60
CA PHE A 20 6.81 -14.06 -6.04
C PHE A 20 5.37 -13.62 -5.77
N GLY A 21 4.87 -12.77 -6.61
CA GLY A 21 3.47 -12.36 -6.48
C GLY A 21 3.21 -11.23 -5.53
N LYS A 22 4.24 -10.60 -5.01
CA LYS A 22 4.02 -9.46 -4.15
C LYS A 22 3.46 -8.32 -4.95
N PRO A 23 2.62 -7.49 -4.35
CA PRO A 23 2.11 -6.33 -5.08
C PRO A 23 3.24 -5.35 -5.35
N VAL A 24 3.36 -4.95 -6.60
CA VAL A 24 4.39 -4.02 -7.00
C VAL A 24 3.76 -2.91 -7.83
N VAL A 25 4.46 -1.81 -7.91
CA VAL A 25 4.00 -0.69 -8.73
C VAL A 25 4.24 -1.06 -10.19
N ARG A 26 3.20 -0.93 -11.00
CA ARG A 26 3.26 -1.32 -12.40
C ARG A 26 4.39 -0.64 -13.11
N GLY A 27 5.08 -1.35 -13.94
CA GLY A 27 6.20 -0.81 -14.70
C GLY A 27 7.49 -0.74 -13.91
N THR A 28 7.48 -1.19 -12.68
CA THR A 28 8.68 -1.18 -11.87
C THR A 28 8.76 -2.51 -11.15
N ARG A 29 9.79 -2.69 -10.37
CA ARG A 29 9.85 -3.83 -9.49
C ARG A 29 9.86 -3.34 -8.05
N ILE A 30 9.26 -2.19 -7.82
CA ILE A 30 9.22 -1.60 -6.50
C ILE A 30 7.99 -2.13 -5.78
N PRO A 31 8.16 -2.92 -4.74
CA PRO A 31 6.99 -3.48 -4.06
C PRO A 31 6.26 -2.42 -3.26
N VAL A 32 4.97 -2.58 -3.15
CA VAL A 32 4.16 -1.66 -2.36
C VAL A 32 4.67 -1.60 -0.94
N GLU A 33 5.04 -2.76 -0.38
CA GLU A 33 5.49 -2.79 1.00
C GLU A 33 6.74 -1.93 1.20
N LEU A 34 7.58 -1.82 0.20
CA LEU A 34 8.77 -1.01 0.32
C LEU A 34 8.41 0.46 0.36
N VAL A 35 7.47 0.88 -0.47
CA VAL A 35 7.02 2.25 -0.47
C VAL A 35 6.43 2.60 0.89
N LEU A 36 5.60 1.71 1.41
CA LEU A 36 4.97 1.95 2.70
C LEU A 36 6.00 2.00 3.82
N ALA A 37 6.98 1.11 3.77
CA ALA A 37 8.01 1.08 4.80
C ALA A 37 8.84 2.36 4.79
N LYS A 38 9.18 2.82 3.60
CA LYS A 38 9.95 4.04 3.51
C LYS A 38 9.17 5.23 4.07
N LEU A 39 7.90 5.32 3.74
CA LEU A 39 7.09 6.42 4.21
C LEU A 39 6.82 6.33 5.72
N ALA A 40 6.74 5.11 6.23
CA ALA A 40 6.56 4.93 7.66
C ALA A 40 7.79 5.40 8.41
N HIS A 41 8.94 5.15 7.83
CA HIS A 41 10.18 5.55 8.46
C HIS A 41 10.40 7.05 8.31
N ASN A 42 10.11 7.58 7.15
CA ASN A 42 10.33 8.99 6.87
C ASN A 42 9.26 9.45 5.88
N PRO A 43 8.22 10.10 6.33
CA PRO A 43 7.12 10.48 5.45
C PRO A 43 7.43 11.73 4.62
N ASP A 44 8.51 11.69 3.93
CA ASP A 44 8.96 12.79 3.10
C ASP A 44 8.93 12.35 1.66
N LEU A 45 8.01 12.89 0.89
CA LEU A 45 7.87 12.46 -0.49
C LEU A 45 9.07 12.82 -1.34
N GLU A 46 9.72 13.92 -1.05
CA GLU A 46 10.89 14.28 -1.82
C GLU A 46 11.98 13.25 -1.65
N ASP A 47 12.16 12.75 -0.44
CA ASP A 47 13.12 11.73 -0.21
C ASP A 47 12.76 10.46 -0.92
N LEU A 48 11.49 10.12 -0.89
CA LEU A 48 11.02 8.92 -1.56
C LEU A 48 11.29 9.01 -3.06
N PHE A 49 10.97 10.13 -3.66
CA PHE A 49 11.16 10.28 -5.10
C PHE A 49 12.63 10.39 -5.47
N ALA A 50 13.46 10.85 -4.56
CA ALA A 50 14.89 10.87 -4.80
C ALA A 50 15.44 9.45 -4.87
N ASP A 51 14.94 8.58 -4.00
CA ASP A 51 15.39 7.20 -3.99
C ASP A 51 14.77 6.40 -5.12
N TYR A 52 13.55 6.72 -5.49
CA TYR A 52 12.85 5.96 -6.53
C TYR A 52 12.26 6.93 -7.55
N PRO A 53 13.09 7.45 -8.43
CA PRO A 53 12.63 8.48 -9.36
C PRO A 53 11.55 8.03 -10.34
N ARG A 54 11.36 6.72 -10.44
CA ARG A 54 10.31 6.26 -11.33
C ARG A 54 8.93 6.35 -10.71
N LEU A 55 8.86 6.55 -9.41
CA LEU A 55 7.58 6.66 -8.76
C LEU A 55 6.98 8.05 -8.96
N THR A 56 5.68 8.09 -9.09
CA THR A 56 4.97 9.36 -9.19
C THR A 56 4.06 9.49 -8.00
N ILE A 57 3.48 10.66 -7.84
CA ILE A 57 2.57 10.85 -6.73
C ILE A 57 1.36 9.92 -6.88
N ASP A 58 0.94 9.66 -8.10
CA ASP A 58 -0.18 8.75 -8.30
C ASP A 58 0.18 7.33 -7.89
N ASP A 59 1.43 6.95 -8.08
CA ASP A 59 1.87 5.63 -7.63
C ASP A 59 1.84 5.56 -6.11
N VAL A 60 2.24 6.63 -5.44
CA VAL A 60 2.19 6.66 -3.99
C VAL A 60 0.76 6.58 -3.51
N ARG A 61 -0.12 7.31 -4.15
CA ARG A 61 -1.53 7.26 -3.78
C ARG A 61 -2.08 5.85 -3.97
N ALA A 62 -1.67 5.19 -5.02
CA ALA A 62 -2.12 3.83 -5.26
C ALA A 62 -1.64 2.89 -4.17
N CYS A 63 -0.41 3.04 -3.74
CA CYS A 63 0.12 2.21 -2.67
C CYS A 63 -0.65 2.43 -1.38
N LEU A 64 -0.93 3.68 -1.07
CA LEU A 64 -1.67 3.98 0.15
C LEU A 64 -3.09 3.46 0.08
N ASP A 65 -3.71 3.57 -1.08
CA ASP A 65 -5.06 3.08 -1.25
C ASP A 65 -5.11 1.56 -1.16
N TYR A 66 -4.12 0.92 -1.73
CA TYR A 66 -4.04 -0.53 -1.65
C TYR A 66 -3.95 -0.97 -0.19
N ALA A 67 -3.12 -0.29 0.58
CA ALA A 67 -2.98 -0.62 2.00
C ALA A 67 -4.27 -0.35 2.75
N ARG A 68 -4.93 0.74 2.42
CA ARG A 68 -6.19 1.07 3.08
C ARG A 68 -7.23 -0.02 2.85
N VAL A 69 -7.32 -0.50 1.64
CA VAL A 69 -8.30 -1.53 1.32
C VAL A 69 -7.96 -2.83 2.06
N LEU A 70 -6.70 -3.16 2.15
CA LEU A 70 -6.33 -4.37 2.87
C LEU A 70 -6.69 -4.27 4.34
N VAL A 71 -6.47 -3.11 4.93
CA VAL A 71 -6.80 -2.92 6.32
C VAL A 71 -8.32 -3.02 6.52
N GLU A 72 -9.07 -2.45 5.60
CA GLU A 72 -10.51 -2.52 5.70
C GLU A 72 -11.02 -3.94 5.59
N ARG A 73 -10.39 -4.70 4.69
CA ARG A 73 -10.82 -6.03 4.50
C ARG A 73 -10.51 -6.90 5.68
N THR A 74 -9.44 -6.65 6.38
CA THR A 74 -9.09 -7.48 7.48
C THR A 74 -9.89 -7.15 8.72
N ARG A 75 -10.71 -6.05 8.69
CA ARG A 75 -11.47 -5.74 9.76
C ARG A 75 -12.63 -6.56 9.79
N LYS A 76 -12.74 -7.64 10.30
CA LYS A 76 -13.85 -8.39 10.31
C LYS A 76 -14.66 -8.11 11.41
N PRO A 77 -15.77 -8.32 11.38
CA PRO A 77 -16.69 -8.07 12.37
C PRO A 77 -16.41 -8.99 13.44
N ARG A 78 -16.09 -8.78 14.34
CA ARG A 78 -15.75 -9.57 15.21
C ARG A 78 -16.55 -9.86 16.16
N LYS A 79 -16.62 -10.53 16.72
CA LYS A 79 -17.30 -10.91 17.56
C LYS A 79 -16.78 -10.42 18.69
N ARG A 80 -17.10 -10.10 19.40
CA ARG A 80 -16.71 -9.59 20.42
C ARG A 80 -15.68 -9.97 21.05
N GLY A 81 -15.35 -9.51 21.69
CA GLY A 81 -14.42 -9.89 22.35
C GLY A 81 -13.15 -9.61 21.95
N SER A 82 -12.97 -9.09 21.05
CA SER A 82 -11.77 -8.96 20.63
C SER A 82 -11.15 -7.98 21.36
N PRO A 83 -10.19 -8.16 21.92
CA PRO A 83 -9.53 -7.29 22.66
C PRO A 83 -8.82 -6.36 21.90
N ALA A 84 -8.73 -5.34 22.30
CA ALA A 84 -8.05 -4.45 21.63
C ALA A 84 -6.68 -4.69 21.81
N PRO A 85 -6.02 -4.35 21.06
CA PRO A 85 -4.69 -4.57 21.07
C PRO A 85 -4.11 -3.65 21.89
N PRO A 86 -3.53 -3.84 22.37
CA PRO A 86 -2.95 -3.10 23.20
C PRO A 86 -2.09 -2.21 22.75
N SER A 87 -2.00 -2.06 22.44
CA SER A 87 -1.34 -1.53 22.16
C SER A 87 -0.94 -0.74 22.21
N GLU A 88 -1.09 -0.56 22.36
CA GLU A 88 -0.86 0.03 22.35
C GLU A 88 -0.31 0.56 22.85
N ALA A 89 -0.24 0.53 23.16
CA ALA A 89 0.08 0.86 23.63
C ALA A 89 0.83 1.18 23.89
N ALA A 90 1.05 1.34 24.00
CA ALA A 90 1.66 1.64 24.22
C ALA A 90 2.13 2.06 24.35
#